data_6219058cc3518826fa1ef647fa5fe7b3
#
_entry.id   6219058cc3518826fa1ef647fa5fe7b3
#
_cell.length_a   1.000
_cell.length_b   1.000
_cell.length_c   1.000
_cell.angle_alpha   90.00
_cell.angle_beta   90.00
_cell.angle_gamma   90.00
#
_symmetry.space_group_name_H-M   'P 1'
#
loop_
_entity.id
_entity.type
_entity.pdbx_description
1 polymer ?
#
loop_
_entity_poly.entity_id
_entity_poly.type
_entity_poly.pdbx_seq_one_letter_code
_entity_poly.pdbx_strand_id
1 'polypeptide(L)'
;HNLQVLAACDHVVELGPGAGDDGGRVLFEGSPRSLTRSDTPTGKALRAGIQLNRRSLPATDVIEVIHARCNNLGDVSVSFPVGALTVVSGVAGSR
;
A
#
# COMPACT_ATOMS: atom_id res chain seq x y z
N HIS A 1 9.79 1.19 -1.24
CA HIS A 1 10.71 1.40 -0.11
C HIS A 1 11.09 2.84 0.17
N ASN A 2 10.72 3.80 -0.66
CA ASN A 2 11.03 5.21 -0.40
C ASN A 2 9.99 5.79 0.55
N LEU A 3 10.37 5.97 1.81
CA LEU A 3 9.47 6.44 2.84
C LEU A 3 8.98 7.86 2.60
N GLN A 4 9.79 8.70 1.94
CA GLN A 4 9.37 10.07 1.62
C GLN A 4 8.24 10.08 0.60
N VAL A 5 8.32 9.21 -0.41
CA VAL A 5 7.24 9.07 -1.39
C VAL A 5 6.00 8.49 -0.72
N LEU A 6 6.15 7.50 0.14
CA LEU A 6 5.03 6.93 0.89
C LEU A 6 4.35 7.98 1.76
N ALA A 7 5.13 8.84 2.42
CA ALA A 7 4.57 9.87 3.27
C ALA A 7 3.82 10.95 2.48
N ALA A 8 4.20 11.17 1.24
CA ALA A 8 3.62 12.21 0.39
C ALA A 8 2.45 11.72 -0.47
N CYS A 9 2.24 10.43 -0.61
CA CYS A 9 1.18 9.90 -1.46
C CYS A 9 -0.19 9.98 -0.77
N ASP A 10 -1.23 9.65 -1.52
CA ASP A 10 -2.60 9.71 -1.05
C ASP A 10 -3.13 8.34 -0.64
N HIS A 11 -2.59 7.29 -1.22
CA HIS A 11 -3.08 5.93 -1.01
C HIS A 11 -1.91 4.96 -1.08
N VAL A 12 -1.89 3.97 -0.19
CA VAL A 12 -0.82 2.96 -0.12
C VAL A 12 -1.42 1.58 -0.18
N VAL A 13 -0.80 0.72 -0.97
CA VAL A 13 -1.07 -0.72 -0.96
C VAL A 13 0.25 -1.41 -0.58
N GLU A 14 0.24 -2.18 0.50
CA GLU A 14 1.42 -2.93 0.92
C GLU A 14 1.20 -4.41 0.67
N LEU A 15 2.15 -5.03 -0.04
CA LEU A 15 2.14 -6.45 -0.36
C LEU A 15 3.15 -7.20 0.49
N GLY A 16 2.84 -8.41 0.80
CA GLY A 16 3.76 -9.25 1.56
C GLY A 16 3.07 -10.54 2.04
N PRO A 17 3.51 -11.06 3.22
CA PRO A 17 4.57 -10.53 4.12
C PRO A 17 5.99 -10.74 3.64
N GLY A 18 6.25 -11.74 2.81
CA GLY A 18 7.58 -12.04 2.31
C GLY A 18 7.63 -12.09 0.80
N ALA A 19 8.62 -12.79 0.27
CA ALA A 19 8.79 -13.01 -1.16
C ALA A 19 8.37 -14.43 -1.54
N GLY A 20 8.16 -14.68 -2.83
CA GLY A 20 7.77 -16.00 -3.30
C GLY A 20 6.44 -16.46 -2.72
N ASP A 21 6.39 -17.69 -2.22
CA ASP A 21 5.17 -18.27 -1.68
C ASP A 21 4.66 -17.52 -0.45
N ASP A 22 5.53 -16.79 0.24
CA ASP A 22 5.18 -16.00 1.41
C ASP A 22 4.71 -14.59 1.06
N GLY A 23 4.66 -14.24 -0.21
CA GLY A 23 4.21 -12.93 -0.67
C GLY A 23 2.87 -13.00 -1.38
N GLY A 24 2.60 -12.01 -2.22
CA GLY A 24 1.43 -11.98 -3.08
C GLY A 24 0.13 -11.68 -2.38
N ARG A 25 0.18 -11.13 -1.17
CA ARG A 25 -1.00 -10.78 -0.39
C ARG A 25 -1.00 -9.30 -0.06
N VAL A 26 -2.19 -8.73 0.10
CA VAL A 26 -2.34 -7.36 0.55
C VAL A 26 -2.29 -7.37 2.09
N LEU A 27 -1.27 -6.71 2.65
CA LEU A 27 -1.13 -6.54 4.09
C LEU A 27 -1.85 -5.30 4.59
N PHE A 28 -1.90 -4.27 3.77
CA PHE A 28 -2.52 -3.00 4.12
C PHE A 28 -2.98 -2.29 2.86
N GLU A 29 -4.10 -1.60 2.96
CA GLU A 29 -4.61 -0.71 1.92
C GLU A 29 -5.27 0.48 2.60
N GLY A 30 -4.83 1.70 2.27
CA GLY A 30 -5.39 2.90 2.86
C GLY A 30 -4.49 4.10 2.75
N SER A 31 -4.74 5.12 3.57
CA SER A 31 -3.95 6.33 3.59
C SER A 31 -2.63 6.11 4.34
N PRO A 32 -1.59 6.95 4.06
CA PRO A 32 -0.36 6.87 4.84
C PRO A 32 -0.58 7.07 6.34
N ARG A 33 -1.54 7.93 6.71
CA ARG A 33 -1.86 8.15 8.11
C ARG A 33 -2.39 6.88 8.77
N SER A 34 -3.28 6.15 8.10
CA SER A 34 -3.78 4.87 8.59
C SER A 34 -2.66 3.82 8.64
N LEU A 35 -1.75 3.87 7.70
CA LEU A 35 -0.61 2.96 7.66
C LEU A 35 0.28 3.09 8.90
N THR A 36 0.47 4.31 9.41
CA THR A 36 1.27 4.51 10.62
C THR A 36 0.68 3.81 11.84
N ARG A 37 -0.61 3.53 11.82
CA ARG A 37 -1.31 2.84 12.91
C ARG A 37 -1.31 1.32 12.72
N SER A 38 -0.85 0.84 11.59
CA SER A 38 -0.83 -0.59 11.31
C SER A 38 0.42 -1.23 11.90
N ASP A 39 0.37 -2.55 12.04
CA ASP A 39 1.48 -3.33 12.59
C ASP A 39 2.35 -3.93 11.47
N THR A 40 2.37 -3.29 10.31
CA THR A 40 3.21 -3.73 9.20
C THR A 40 4.62 -3.14 9.32
N PRO A 41 5.63 -3.75 8.66
CA PRO A 41 6.98 -3.18 8.67
C PRO A 41 7.02 -1.75 8.13
N THR A 42 6.27 -1.46 7.07
CA THR A 42 6.23 -0.11 6.50
C THR A 42 5.57 0.87 7.45
N GLY A 43 4.50 0.46 8.13
CA GLY A 43 3.83 1.30 9.12
C GLY A 43 4.75 1.66 10.29
N LYS A 44 5.51 0.68 10.77
CA LYS A 44 6.49 0.91 11.83
C LYS A 44 7.58 1.89 11.39
N ALA A 45 8.06 1.75 10.16
CA ALA A 45 9.09 2.65 9.63
C ALA A 45 8.57 4.09 9.49
N LEU A 46 7.32 4.26 9.05
CA LEU A 46 6.72 5.59 8.94
C LEU A 46 6.53 6.26 10.29
N ARG A 47 6.23 5.49 11.33
CA ARG A 47 6.09 6.07 12.69
C ARG A 47 7.37 6.69 13.23
N ALA A 48 8.50 6.39 12.63
CA ALA A 48 9.80 6.87 13.10
C ALA A 48 10.07 8.34 12.77
N GLY A 49 9.10 9.12 12.33
CA GLY A 49 9.24 10.57 12.31
C GLY A 49 9.18 11.23 10.95
N ILE A 50 8.58 10.61 9.96
CA ILE A 50 8.37 11.24 8.66
C ILE A 50 7.06 12.00 8.68
N GLN A 51 7.09 13.24 8.18
CA GLN A 51 5.90 14.07 8.10
C GLN A 51 5.01 13.58 6.95
N LEU A 52 3.76 13.26 7.27
CA LEU A 52 2.82 12.69 6.31
C LEU A 52 2.06 13.77 5.55
N ASN A 53 1.65 13.43 4.34
CA ASN A 53 0.67 14.21 3.61
C ASN A 53 -0.67 14.18 4.36
N ARG A 54 -1.22 15.36 4.61
CA ARG A 54 -2.49 15.50 5.33
C ARG A 54 -3.67 15.76 4.41
N ARG A 55 -3.44 15.77 3.10
CA ARG A 55 -4.53 16.01 2.17
C ARG A 55 -5.53 14.87 2.25
N SER A 56 -6.79 15.23 2.39
CA SER A 56 -7.88 14.28 2.34
C SER A 56 -8.51 14.33 0.96
N LEU A 57 -8.65 13.18 0.33
CA LEU A 57 -9.28 13.10 -0.99
C LEU A 57 -10.75 12.80 -0.82
N PRO A 58 -11.62 13.46 -1.63
CA PRO A 58 -13.02 13.08 -1.66
C PRO A 58 -13.15 11.65 -2.21
N ALA A 59 -14.11 10.92 -1.70
CA ALA A 59 -14.43 9.59 -2.20
C ALA A 59 -15.10 9.76 -3.56
N THR A 60 -14.30 9.65 -4.62
CA THR A 60 -14.79 9.74 -6.00
C THR A 60 -14.74 8.35 -6.63
N ASP A 61 -14.36 8.27 -7.90
CA ASP A 61 -14.25 7.02 -8.61
C ASP A 61 -13.04 6.21 -8.15
N VAL A 62 -13.14 4.90 -8.28
CA VAL A 62 -12.04 3.98 -8.04
C VAL A 62 -11.86 3.06 -9.23
N ILE A 63 -10.65 2.58 -9.42
CA ILE A 63 -10.35 1.48 -10.32
C ILE A 63 -10.15 0.25 -9.44
N GLU A 64 -10.94 -0.79 -9.68
CA GLU A 64 -10.86 -2.01 -8.90
C GLU A 64 -10.12 -3.09 -9.66
N VAL A 65 -9.19 -3.75 -8.97
CA VAL A 65 -8.57 -4.99 -9.43
C VAL A 65 -9.12 -6.09 -8.56
N ILE A 66 -9.71 -7.10 -9.19
CA ILE A 66 -10.40 -8.17 -8.48
C ILE A 66 -9.78 -9.50 -8.85
N HIS A 67 -9.39 -10.27 -7.83
CA HIS A 67 -8.86 -11.63 -7.98
C HIS A 67 -7.63 -11.70 -8.91
N ALA A 68 -6.69 -10.77 -8.76
CA ALA A 68 -5.46 -10.78 -9.54
C ALA A 68 -4.57 -11.96 -9.10
N ARG A 69 -4.15 -12.78 -10.06
CA ARG A 69 -3.38 -14.01 -9.78
C ARG A 69 -2.15 -14.16 -10.66
N CYS A 70 -1.72 -13.08 -11.30
CA CYS A 70 -0.56 -13.12 -12.18
C CYS A 70 0.73 -13.15 -11.34
N ASN A 71 1.75 -13.81 -11.86
CA ASN A 71 3.06 -13.93 -11.19
C ASN A 71 2.90 -14.50 -9.78
N ASN A 72 3.37 -13.76 -8.75
CA ASN A 72 3.30 -14.21 -7.36
C ASN A 72 2.04 -13.75 -6.64
N LEU A 73 1.13 -13.07 -7.32
CA LEU A 73 -0.09 -12.57 -6.70
C LEU A 73 -1.02 -13.72 -6.30
N GLY A 74 -1.41 -13.77 -5.04
CA GLY A 74 -2.26 -14.79 -4.48
C GLY A 74 -3.70 -14.33 -4.34
N ASP A 75 -4.38 -14.12 -5.47
CA ASP A 75 -5.79 -13.74 -5.49
C ASP A 75 -6.02 -12.37 -4.82
N VAL A 76 -5.30 -11.37 -5.31
CA VAL A 76 -5.31 -10.01 -4.75
C VAL A 76 -6.47 -9.20 -5.29
N SER A 77 -7.19 -8.52 -4.40
CA SER A 77 -8.23 -7.55 -4.76
C SER A 77 -7.91 -6.23 -4.08
N VAL A 78 -7.78 -5.16 -4.86
CA VAL A 78 -7.48 -3.82 -4.35
C VAL A 78 -8.23 -2.76 -5.15
N SER A 79 -8.40 -1.58 -4.57
CA SER A 79 -8.99 -0.42 -5.23
C SER A 79 -7.99 0.72 -5.30
N PHE A 80 -7.97 1.41 -6.42
CA PHE A 80 -7.10 2.56 -6.65
C PHE A 80 -7.97 3.79 -6.83
N PRO A 81 -7.88 4.79 -5.94
CA PRO A 81 -8.64 6.03 -6.13
C PRO A 81 -8.20 6.76 -7.39
N VAL A 82 -9.16 7.21 -8.18
CA VAL A 82 -8.89 8.01 -9.39
C VAL A 82 -8.48 9.41 -8.97
N GLY A 83 -7.47 9.96 -9.64
CA GLY A 83 -6.98 11.31 -9.35
C GLY A 83 -6.11 11.42 -8.11
N ALA A 84 -5.63 10.29 -7.60
CA ALA A 84 -4.80 10.22 -6.40
C ALA A 84 -3.45 9.57 -6.72
N LEU A 85 -2.44 9.90 -5.94
CA LEU A 85 -1.15 9.21 -6.01
C LEU A 85 -1.20 7.98 -5.11
N THR A 86 -1.16 6.81 -5.72
CA THR A 86 -1.12 5.53 -4.99
C THR A 86 0.27 4.94 -5.06
N VAL A 87 0.77 4.47 -3.93
CA VAL A 87 2.04 3.75 -3.87
C VAL A 87 1.75 2.29 -3.53
N VAL A 88 2.33 1.39 -4.31
CA VAL A 88 2.34 -0.05 -4.03
C VAL A 88 3.72 -0.39 -3.49
N SER A 89 3.75 -0.93 -2.28
CA SER A 89 4.99 -1.25 -1.58
C SER A 89 4.99 -2.71 -1.16
N GLY A 90 6.15 -3.23 -0.87
CA GLY A 90 6.30 -4.60 -0.40
C GLY A 90 7.75 -5.06 -0.43
N VAL A 91 7.99 -6.23 0.13
CA VAL A 91 9.30 -6.86 0.04
C VAL A 91 9.59 -7.23 -1.41
N ALA A 92 10.84 -7.11 -1.85
CA ALA A 92 11.24 -7.50 -3.19
C ALA A 92 10.81 -8.96 -3.45
N GLY A 93 10.12 -9.19 -4.57
CA GLY A 93 9.60 -10.52 -4.90
C GLY A 93 8.25 -10.86 -4.30
N SER A 94 7.59 -9.91 -3.60
CA SER A 94 6.28 -10.18 -3.00
C SER A 94 5.12 -10.11 -3.98
N ARG A 95 5.36 -9.64 -5.20
CA ARG A 95 4.34 -9.53 -6.24
C ARG A 95 4.45 -10.61 -7.31
#